data_5befa9a091d934449c2d3d9694f59720
#
_entry.id   5befa9a091d934449c2d3d9694f59720
#
_cell.length_a   1.000
_cell.length_b   1.000
_cell.length_c   1.000
_cell.angle_alpha   90.00
_cell.angle_beta   90.00
_cell.angle_gamma   90.00
#
_symmetry.space_group_name_H-M   'P 1'
#
loop_
_entity.id
_entity.type
_entity.pdbx_description
1 polymer ?
#
loop_
_entity_poly.entity_id
_entity_poly.type
_entity_poly.pdbx_seq_one_letter_code
_entity_poly.pdbx_strand_id
1 'polypeptide(L)'
;MYVLQSLAQVKSIVLLTDIPSSEKLIVHLFTSFFDMLSGSSRATTGEQLAKNVEFNLTAILEILVDESSTLPGEVVDIIMAQFLRVDPHAVSSNLTKGKKHGVAPVDDRQSTLLLKELPAAYNMAKSICNSCTDKMARHVSQYFNDVIMDASSSSATNGAARHRSHRRSSVDLDDSDDGRPSGPTEDDLEELRKAHRLLRELWRACPGVLQNVIPQLEAELSAENVQLRLLATETLGDIVSGIGAVGPPPPPPMDPAAYPPATITAYAHNSAPQNPLSTPCSPQPFPHTYSSAYNNFLGRRQDKSGLIRAAWTTGIGRILTTSAGGVGLSRHEEERLVSDLAHMLGDSDEKVRIAAVKAVGGFGFSDILAKLGLSGGILTPGSVLATLAERVRDRKHIVRVEAMRLLGRIWGVAAGEIATGEEQVISLIGGAPSKILDTFYTNDMEINVLLDRVLFELLLPLSYPPIKSKGTKTAIGSSQRVGDSQANGETEAQPPDADRLRTERILVLVKHLDEKAKRVFFALQARQVGMAKILATFLKRCEDFNVSQNILSDLG
;
A
#
# COMPACT_ATOMS: atom_id res chain seq x y z
N MET A 1 17.45 -27.53 -28.67
CA MET A 1 18.67 -26.75 -28.93
C MET A 1 19.13 -26.83 -30.38
N TYR A 2 19.51 -27.98 -30.94
CA TYR A 2 19.95 -28.09 -32.34
C TYR A 2 18.93 -27.53 -33.36
N VAL A 3 17.62 -27.70 -33.12
CA VAL A 3 16.55 -27.21 -34.01
C VAL A 3 16.52 -25.69 -34.02
N LEU A 4 16.69 -25.02 -32.88
CA LEU A 4 16.71 -23.56 -32.80
C LEU A 4 17.97 -22.95 -33.41
N GLN A 5 19.11 -23.65 -33.26
CA GLN A 5 20.38 -23.27 -33.89
C GLN A 5 20.31 -23.40 -35.41
N SER A 6 19.65 -24.44 -35.91
CA SER A 6 19.42 -24.63 -37.33
C SER A 6 18.43 -23.59 -37.87
N LEU A 7 17.41 -23.20 -37.12
CA LEU A 7 16.45 -22.14 -37.49
C LEU A 7 17.13 -20.77 -37.58
N ALA A 8 18.01 -20.42 -36.65
CA ALA A 8 18.77 -19.16 -36.71
C ALA A 8 19.72 -19.12 -37.93
N GLN A 9 20.28 -20.27 -38.35
CA GLN A 9 21.07 -20.37 -39.57
C GLN A 9 20.23 -20.33 -40.86
N VAL A 10 19.02 -20.84 -40.82
CA VAL A 10 18.12 -20.85 -41.96
C VAL A 10 17.48 -19.47 -42.22
N LYS A 11 17.36 -18.62 -41.19
CA LYS A 11 16.81 -17.27 -41.32
C LYS A 11 17.58 -16.39 -42.33
N SER A 12 18.87 -16.62 -42.50
CA SER A 12 19.66 -15.88 -43.55
C SER A 12 19.22 -16.22 -44.98
N ILE A 13 18.36 -17.25 -45.18
CA ILE A 13 17.99 -17.77 -46.50
C ILE A 13 16.48 -17.72 -46.74
N VAL A 14 15.64 -17.81 -45.69
CA VAL A 14 14.16 -17.85 -45.78
C VAL A 14 13.56 -17.06 -44.64
N LEU A 15 12.59 -16.18 -44.94
CA LEU A 15 11.81 -15.49 -43.87
C LEU A 15 11.08 -16.54 -43.03
N LEU A 16 11.23 -16.46 -41.71
CA LEU A 16 10.60 -17.40 -40.76
C LEU A 16 9.06 -17.44 -40.90
N THR A 17 8.48 -16.36 -41.40
CA THR A 17 7.05 -16.24 -41.71
C THR A 17 6.57 -17.14 -42.85
N ASP A 18 7.46 -17.61 -43.73
CA ASP A 18 7.12 -18.45 -44.89
C ASP A 18 7.15 -19.95 -44.54
N ILE A 19 7.49 -20.32 -43.33
CA ILE A 19 7.56 -21.72 -42.88
C ILE A 19 6.22 -22.10 -42.26
N PRO A 20 5.51 -23.12 -42.75
CA PRO A 20 4.30 -23.64 -42.10
C PRO A 20 4.62 -24.07 -40.65
N SER A 21 3.84 -23.58 -39.70
CA SER A 21 4.04 -23.81 -38.25
C SER A 21 5.17 -22.99 -37.58
N SER A 22 5.72 -21.96 -38.24
CA SER A 22 6.73 -21.08 -37.63
C SER A 22 6.22 -20.37 -36.37
N GLU A 23 4.94 -20.00 -36.32
CA GLU A 23 4.31 -19.39 -35.14
C GLU A 23 4.43 -20.27 -33.89
N LYS A 24 4.15 -21.57 -34.02
CA LYS A 24 4.29 -22.51 -32.88
C LYS A 24 5.73 -22.63 -32.40
N LEU A 25 6.69 -22.55 -33.31
CA LEU A 25 8.12 -22.58 -32.95
C LEU A 25 8.55 -21.30 -32.24
N ILE A 26 8.06 -20.15 -32.68
CA ILE A 26 8.29 -18.86 -32.05
C ILE A 26 7.68 -18.86 -30.65
N VAL A 27 6.43 -19.27 -30.49
CA VAL A 27 5.76 -19.40 -29.19
C VAL A 27 6.54 -20.32 -28.25
N HIS A 28 7.01 -21.47 -28.74
CA HIS A 28 7.81 -22.41 -27.92
C HIS A 28 9.16 -21.81 -27.53
N LEU A 29 9.81 -21.04 -28.40
CA LEU A 29 11.06 -20.35 -28.10
C LEU A 29 10.88 -19.37 -26.94
N PHE A 30 9.86 -18.51 -27.01
CA PHE A 30 9.57 -17.53 -25.96
C PHE A 30 9.18 -18.20 -24.65
N THR A 31 8.34 -19.24 -24.68
CA THR A 31 7.97 -20.01 -23.49
C THR A 31 9.20 -20.58 -22.80
N SER A 32 10.03 -21.31 -23.57
CA SER A 32 11.25 -21.94 -23.04
C SER A 32 12.23 -20.92 -22.47
N PHE A 33 12.34 -19.75 -23.11
CA PHE A 33 13.22 -18.68 -22.65
C PHE A 33 12.75 -18.08 -21.32
N PHE A 34 11.48 -17.75 -21.18
CA PHE A 34 10.93 -17.20 -19.94
C PHE A 34 10.88 -18.24 -18.81
N ASP A 35 10.69 -19.52 -19.11
CA ASP A 35 10.78 -20.60 -18.12
C ASP A 35 12.20 -20.78 -17.58
N MET A 36 13.23 -20.62 -18.43
CA MET A 36 14.63 -20.60 -17.98
C MET A 36 14.91 -19.42 -17.05
N LEU A 37 14.43 -18.22 -17.40
CA LEU A 37 14.63 -17.02 -16.58
C LEU A 37 13.87 -17.06 -15.25
N SER A 38 12.76 -17.79 -15.19
CA SER A 38 11.94 -17.96 -13.99
C SER A 38 12.49 -19.01 -13.00
N GLY A 39 13.61 -19.67 -13.34
CA GLY A 39 14.19 -20.72 -12.50
C GLY A 39 13.40 -22.02 -12.49
N SER A 40 12.39 -22.18 -13.37
CA SER A 40 11.58 -23.40 -13.49
C SER A 40 12.32 -24.55 -14.14
N SER A 41 13.48 -24.30 -14.76
CA SER A 41 14.31 -25.32 -15.41
C SER A 41 15.19 -26.05 -14.39
N ARG A 42 14.96 -27.34 -14.22
CA ARG A 42 15.75 -28.22 -13.35
C ARG A 42 17.19 -28.38 -13.88
N ALA A 43 18.15 -28.04 -13.02
CA ALA A 43 19.55 -28.50 -13.02
C ALA A 43 20.35 -28.29 -14.32
N THR A 44 20.67 -27.03 -14.64
CA THR A 44 21.80 -26.71 -15.52
C THR A 44 22.86 -25.96 -14.73
N THR A 45 24.14 -26.23 -15.01
CA THR A 45 25.25 -25.45 -14.42
C THR A 45 25.11 -23.98 -14.83
N GLY A 46 25.48 -23.02 -13.96
CA GLY A 46 25.31 -21.59 -14.22
C GLY A 46 25.93 -21.11 -15.54
N GLU A 47 27.06 -21.69 -15.97
CA GLU A 47 27.70 -21.37 -17.26
C GLU A 47 26.87 -21.86 -18.47
N GLN A 48 26.24 -23.03 -18.36
CA GLN A 48 25.39 -23.58 -19.41
C GLN A 48 24.07 -22.80 -19.53
N LEU A 49 23.54 -22.34 -18.41
CA LEU A 49 22.38 -21.47 -18.36
C LEU A 49 22.69 -20.11 -19.05
N ALA A 50 23.84 -19.50 -18.76
CA ALA A 50 24.25 -18.24 -19.37
C ALA A 50 24.38 -18.34 -20.90
N LYS A 51 25.02 -19.40 -21.41
CA LYS A 51 25.16 -19.66 -22.86
C LYS A 51 23.79 -19.89 -23.53
N ASN A 52 22.89 -20.58 -22.86
CA ASN A 52 21.55 -20.84 -23.37
C ASN A 52 20.69 -19.58 -23.43
N VAL A 53 20.80 -18.74 -22.39
CA VAL A 53 20.13 -17.42 -22.35
C VAL A 53 20.64 -16.52 -23.46
N GLU A 54 21.96 -16.41 -23.64
CA GLU A 54 22.58 -15.60 -24.70
C GLU A 54 22.15 -16.05 -26.09
N PHE A 55 22.15 -17.36 -26.35
CA PHE A 55 21.72 -17.91 -27.63
C PHE A 55 20.23 -17.65 -27.92
N ASN A 56 19.34 -17.91 -26.97
CA ASN A 56 17.90 -17.66 -27.14
C ASN A 56 17.62 -16.18 -27.26
N LEU A 57 18.34 -15.33 -26.52
CA LEU A 57 18.21 -13.88 -26.62
C LEU A 57 18.54 -13.36 -28.01
N THR A 58 19.62 -13.87 -28.63
CA THR A 58 20.00 -13.49 -30.00
C THR A 58 18.89 -13.86 -30.99
N ALA A 59 18.35 -15.06 -30.92
CA ALA A 59 17.25 -15.50 -31.79
C ALA A 59 15.98 -14.67 -31.57
N ILE A 60 15.65 -14.34 -30.33
CA ILE A 60 14.51 -13.48 -29.98
C ILE A 60 14.71 -12.06 -30.53
N LEU A 61 15.88 -11.47 -30.35
CA LEU A 61 16.19 -10.12 -30.86
C LEU A 61 16.06 -10.06 -32.39
N GLU A 62 16.51 -11.08 -33.10
CA GLU A 62 16.35 -11.15 -34.55
C GLU A 62 14.86 -11.15 -34.98
N ILE A 63 13.99 -11.88 -34.26
CA ILE A 63 12.55 -11.90 -34.53
C ILE A 63 11.91 -10.54 -34.23
N LEU A 64 12.33 -9.89 -33.15
CA LEU A 64 11.80 -8.61 -32.70
C LEU A 64 12.20 -7.44 -33.61
N VAL A 65 13.41 -7.47 -34.16
CA VAL A 65 13.94 -6.41 -35.05
C VAL A 65 13.33 -6.46 -36.44
N ASP A 66 12.82 -7.60 -36.88
CA ASP A 66 12.16 -7.71 -38.18
C ASP A 66 10.88 -6.87 -38.24
N GLU A 67 10.94 -5.70 -38.90
CA GLU A 67 9.83 -4.75 -39.02
C GLU A 67 8.63 -5.32 -39.76
N SER A 68 8.84 -6.30 -40.66
CA SER A 68 7.80 -6.92 -41.49
C SER A 68 7.00 -7.99 -40.72
N SER A 69 7.53 -8.53 -39.63
CA SER A 69 6.89 -9.60 -38.87
C SER A 69 5.89 -9.06 -37.84
N THR A 70 4.67 -9.56 -37.85
CA THR A 70 3.73 -9.41 -36.73
C THR A 70 4.05 -10.48 -35.70
N LEU A 71 4.13 -10.09 -34.43
CA LEU A 71 4.29 -11.07 -33.35
C LEU A 71 2.99 -11.85 -33.17
N PRO A 72 3.05 -13.21 -33.06
CA PRO A 72 1.88 -13.98 -32.68
C PRO A 72 1.29 -13.49 -31.36
N GLY A 73 -0.04 -13.42 -31.26
CA GLY A 73 -0.72 -12.98 -30.03
C GLY A 73 -0.29 -13.74 -28.79
N GLU A 74 -0.12 -15.08 -28.91
CA GLU A 74 0.36 -15.94 -27.82
C GLU A 74 1.74 -15.54 -27.28
N VAL A 75 2.63 -15.00 -28.13
CA VAL A 75 3.95 -14.49 -27.71
C VAL A 75 3.78 -13.23 -26.86
N VAL A 76 2.89 -12.33 -27.27
CA VAL A 76 2.59 -11.13 -26.50
C VAL A 76 2.00 -11.49 -25.15
N ASP A 77 1.09 -12.47 -25.09
CA ASP A 77 0.52 -12.97 -23.85
C ASP A 77 1.59 -13.54 -22.91
N ILE A 78 2.56 -14.29 -23.44
CA ILE A 78 3.70 -14.80 -22.65
C ILE A 78 4.52 -13.66 -22.04
N ILE A 79 4.80 -12.61 -22.82
CA ILE A 79 5.55 -11.43 -22.38
C ILE A 79 4.74 -10.67 -21.31
N MET A 80 3.46 -10.42 -21.56
CA MET A 80 2.57 -9.71 -20.63
C MET A 80 2.38 -10.47 -19.33
N ALA A 81 2.30 -11.81 -19.39
CA ALA A 81 2.21 -12.66 -18.19
C ALA A 81 3.38 -12.47 -17.21
N GLN A 82 4.56 -12.06 -17.69
CA GLN A 82 5.71 -11.83 -16.79
C GLN A 82 5.47 -10.66 -15.84
N PHE A 83 4.73 -9.64 -16.27
CA PHE A 83 4.35 -8.51 -15.41
C PHE A 83 3.33 -8.90 -14.35
N LEU A 84 2.51 -9.92 -14.59
CA LEU A 84 1.47 -10.40 -13.68
C LEU A 84 1.93 -11.53 -12.75
N ARG A 85 3.08 -12.17 -13.03
CA ARG A 85 3.63 -13.28 -12.21
C ARG A 85 4.04 -12.85 -10.80
N VAL A 86 4.29 -11.58 -10.57
CA VAL A 86 4.58 -11.06 -9.25
C VAL A 86 3.27 -10.94 -8.49
N ASP A 87 2.94 -11.95 -7.68
CA ASP A 87 1.74 -11.95 -6.86
C ASP A 87 1.96 -11.11 -5.59
N PRO A 88 1.29 -9.95 -5.46
CA PRO A 88 1.38 -9.12 -4.27
C PRO A 88 0.86 -9.83 -3.00
N HIS A 89 -0.05 -10.80 -3.16
CA HIS A 89 -0.62 -11.55 -2.05
C HIS A 89 0.28 -12.68 -1.56
N ALA A 90 1.12 -13.26 -2.42
CA ALA A 90 2.10 -14.27 -2.04
C ALA A 90 3.14 -13.72 -1.07
N VAL A 91 3.53 -12.45 -1.23
CA VAL A 91 4.47 -11.76 -0.34
C VAL A 91 3.85 -11.52 1.03
N SER A 92 2.57 -11.14 1.08
CA SER A 92 1.84 -10.89 2.34
C SER A 92 1.48 -12.19 3.09
N SER A 93 1.18 -13.28 2.37
CA SER A 93 0.79 -14.56 2.97
C SER A 93 1.95 -15.29 3.64
N ASN A 94 3.17 -15.09 3.19
CA ASN A 94 4.36 -15.66 3.81
C ASN A 94 4.73 -14.98 5.13
N LEU A 95 4.38 -13.69 5.30
CA LEU A 95 4.55 -12.97 6.56
C LEU A 95 3.54 -13.38 7.64
N THR A 96 2.36 -13.86 7.26
CA THR A 96 1.30 -14.26 8.21
C THR A 96 1.29 -15.75 8.55
N LYS A 97 1.84 -16.61 7.72
CA LYS A 97 1.91 -18.08 7.95
C LYS A 97 3.01 -18.53 8.91
N GLY A 98 3.95 -17.66 9.28
CA GLY A 98 5.08 -17.98 10.17
C GLY A 98 4.76 -18.13 11.66
N LYS A 99 3.49 -18.08 12.11
CA LYS A 99 3.12 -18.13 13.55
C LYS A 99 2.42 -19.41 14.02
N LYS A 100 2.37 -20.49 13.24
CA LYS A 100 1.88 -21.79 13.73
C LYS A 100 2.85 -22.91 13.35
N HIS A 101 3.48 -23.45 14.37
CA HIS A 101 4.44 -24.56 14.46
C HIS A 101 5.92 -24.16 14.38
N GLY A 102 6.62 -24.47 15.47
CA GLY A 102 8.03 -24.37 15.80
C GLY A 102 9.03 -24.86 14.76
N VAL A 103 9.07 -24.21 13.60
CA VAL A 103 10.14 -24.33 12.62
C VAL A 103 10.99 -23.08 12.76
N ALA A 104 12.31 -23.28 12.81
CA ALA A 104 13.32 -22.24 12.94
C ALA A 104 13.02 -21.03 12.07
N PRO A 105 13.30 -19.80 12.53
CA PRO A 105 13.05 -18.59 11.76
C PRO A 105 13.84 -18.69 10.46
N VAL A 106 13.13 -18.85 9.34
CA VAL A 106 13.70 -18.64 8.01
C VAL A 106 14.23 -17.22 8.02
N ASP A 107 15.51 -17.09 7.73
CA ASP A 107 16.30 -15.88 7.82
C ASP A 107 15.54 -14.73 7.10
N ASP A 108 15.02 -13.78 7.87
CA ASP A 108 14.30 -12.58 7.40
C ASP A 108 15.13 -11.77 6.38
N ARG A 109 16.45 -12.03 6.34
CA ARG A 109 17.37 -11.41 5.38
C ARG A 109 17.23 -11.98 3.97
N GLN A 110 16.85 -13.25 3.81
CA GLN A 110 16.66 -13.85 2.49
C GLN A 110 15.34 -13.44 1.85
N SER A 111 14.26 -13.31 2.62
CA SER A 111 12.99 -12.82 2.08
C SER A 111 13.05 -11.34 1.70
N THR A 112 13.81 -10.51 2.43
CA THR A 112 14.08 -9.11 2.08
C THR A 112 15.01 -8.96 0.87
N LEU A 113 15.93 -9.89 0.65
CA LEU A 113 16.80 -9.90 -0.53
C LEU A 113 16.05 -10.29 -1.81
N LEU A 114 15.13 -11.24 -1.73
CA LEU A 114 14.27 -11.63 -2.87
C LEU A 114 13.32 -10.51 -3.32
N LEU A 115 13.00 -9.56 -2.46
CA LEU A 115 12.16 -8.40 -2.77
C LEU A 115 12.95 -7.19 -3.29
N LYS A 116 14.28 -7.21 -3.23
CA LYS A 116 15.13 -6.08 -3.64
C LYS A 116 15.39 -6.01 -5.14
N GLU A 117 15.26 -7.14 -5.83
CA GLU A 117 15.53 -7.21 -7.26
C GLU A 117 14.29 -7.71 -8.01
N LEU A 118 14.00 -7.07 -9.11
CA LEU A 118 12.95 -7.54 -10.01
C LEU A 118 13.38 -8.86 -10.66
N PRO A 119 12.48 -9.85 -10.80
CA PRO A 119 12.81 -11.10 -11.45
C PRO A 119 13.41 -10.88 -12.84
N ALA A 120 14.37 -11.72 -13.23
CA ALA A 120 15.03 -11.61 -14.53
C ALA A 120 14.04 -11.64 -15.70
N ALA A 121 12.99 -12.47 -15.60
CA ALA A 121 11.91 -12.54 -16.57
C ALA A 121 11.14 -11.21 -16.71
N TYR A 122 10.86 -10.52 -15.61
CA TYR A 122 10.24 -9.19 -15.60
C TYR A 122 11.15 -8.15 -16.30
N ASN A 123 12.43 -8.11 -15.95
CA ASN A 123 13.38 -7.19 -16.55
C ASN A 123 13.54 -7.43 -18.06
N MET A 124 13.51 -8.70 -18.48
CA MET A 124 13.57 -9.05 -19.90
C MET A 124 12.30 -8.61 -20.64
N ALA A 125 11.11 -8.90 -20.09
CA ALA A 125 9.84 -8.43 -20.65
C ALA A 125 9.82 -6.90 -20.78
N LYS A 126 10.29 -6.18 -19.76
CA LYS A 126 10.46 -4.73 -19.80
C LYS A 126 11.37 -4.27 -20.94
N SER A 127 12.51 -4.94 -21.13
CA SER A 127 13.45 -4.60 -22.20
C SER A 127 12.83 -4.83 -23.58
N ILE A 128 12.12 -5.95 -23.79
CA ILE A 128 11.41 -6.25 -25.04
C ILE A 128 10.34 -5.20 -25.31
N CYS A 129 9.50 -4.87 -24.34
CA CYS A 129 8.45 -3.85 -24.50
C CYS A 129 9.00 -2.47 -24.87
N ASN A 130 10.14 -2.08 -24.26
CA ASN A 130 10.78 -0.80 -24.60
C ASN A 130 11.47 -0.80 -25.97
N SER A 131 11.97 -1.96 -26.44
CA SER A 131 12.59 -2.07 -27.76
C SER A 131 11.57 -2.18 -28.91
N CYS A 132 10.40 -2.76 -28.64
CA CYS A 132 9.34 -3.00 -29.64
C CYS A 132 8.03 -2.32 -29.25
N THR A 133 8.10 -1.08 -28.80
CA THR A 133 6.97 -0.34 -28.21
C THR A 133 5.74 -0.32 -29.12
N ASP A 134 5.89 -0.04 -30.41
CA ASP A 134 4.77 0.09 -31.34
C ASP A 134 4.05 -1.25 -31.62
N LYS A 135 4.81 -2.34 -31.68
CA LYS A 135 4.23 -3.68 -31.83
C LYS A 135 3.43 -4.07 -30.59
N MET A 136 4.03 -3.86 -29.39
CA MET A 136 3.37 -4.16 -28.12
C MET A 136 2.15 -3.27 -27.87
N ALA A 137 2.22 -1.98 -28.19
CA ALA A 137 1.13 -1.03 -27.97
C ALA A 137 -0.16 -1.44 -28.70
N ARG A 138 -0.07 -1.98 -29.91
CA ARG A 138 -1.23 -2.45 -30.66
C ARG A 138 -1.92 -3.62 -29.95
N HIS A 139 -1.17 -4.64 -29.57
CA HIS A 139 -1.71 -5.83 -28.91
C HIS A 139 -2.29 -5.50 -27.53
N VAL A 140 -1.60 -4.69 -26.73
CA VAL A 140 -2.09 -4.27 -25.41
C VAL A 140 -3.37 -3.46 -25.54
N SER A 141 -3.44 -2.55 -26.52
CA SER A 141 -4.65 -1.76 -26.77
C SER A 141 -5.81 -2.64 -27.23
N GLN A 142 -5.58 -3.63 -28.08
CA GLN A 142 -6.60 -4.58 -28.51
C GLN A 142 -7.08 -5.46 -27.37
N TYR A 143 -6.17 -6.08 -26.61
CA TYR A 143 -6.52 -6.90 -25.45
C TYR A 143 -7.38 -6.11 -24.44
N PHE A 144 -6.97 -4.89 -24.11
CA PHE A 144 -7.70 -4.06 -23.16
C PHE A 144 -9.10 -3.69 -23.69
N ASN A 145 -9.20 -3.36 -24.99
CA ASN A 145 -10.48 -3.06 -25.63
C ASN A 145 -11.42 -4.28 -25.64
N ASP A 146 -10.90 -5.48 -25.92
CA ASP A 146 -11.69 -6.71 -25.93
C ASP A 146 -12.23 -7.02 -24.51
N VAL A 147 -11.41 -6.88 -23.46
CA VAL A 147 -11.84 -7.05 -22.07
C VAL A 147 -12.93 -6.05 -21.66
N ILE A 148 -12.82 -4.78 -22.08
CA ILE A 148 -13.87 -3.78 -21.82
C ILE A 148 -15.15 -4.12 -22.54
N MET A 149 -15.07 -4.52 -23.81
CA MET A 149 -16.24 -4.86 -24.61
C MET A 149 -16.96 -6.09 -24.05
N ASP A 150 -16.24 -7.10 -23.60
CA ASP A 150 -16.82 -8.28 -22.95
C ASP A 150 -17.53 -7.89 -21.65
N ALA A 151 -16.90 -7.11 -20.78
CA ALA A 151 -17.50 -6.61 -19.55
C ALA A 151 -18.71 -5.68 -19.77
N SER A 152 -18.74 -4.95 -20.89
CA SER A 152 -19.84 -4.07 -21.28
C SER A 152 -21.00 -4.82 -21.94
N SER A 153 -20.70 -5.84 -22.74
CA SER A 153 -21.71 -6.62 -23.49
C SER A 153 -22.48 -7.58 -22.61
N SER A 154 -21.88 -8.07 -21.52
CA SER A 154 -22.57 -8.89 -20.51
C SER A 154 -23.72 -8.15 -19.83
N SER A 155 -23.69 -6.82 -19.83
CA SER A 155 -24.80 -5.99 -19.34
C SER A 155 -25.92 -5.77 -20.37
N ALA A 156 -25.71 -6.11 -21.64
CA ALA A 156 -26.64 -5.77 -22.76
C ALA A 156 -27.37 -6.96 -23.37
N THR A 157 -26.98 -8.21 -23.09
CA THR A 157 -27.56 -9.39 -23.77
C THR A 157 -28.29 -10.34 -22.82
N ASN A 158 -29.54 -10.04 -22.56
CA ASN A 158 -30.56 -11.10 -22.48
C ASN A 158 -30.92 -11.50 -23.92
N GLY A 159 -30.43 -12.67 -24.36
CA GLY A 159 -31.00 -13.35 -25.49
C GLY A 159 -30.13 -13.61 -26.72
N ALA A 160 -28.96 -14.19 -26.59
CA ALA A 160 -28.41 -15.07 -27.61
C ALA A 160 -27.29 -15.95 -27.01
N ALA A 161 -27.63 -17.20 -26.79
CA ALA A 161 -26.70 -18.25 -26.36
C ALA A 161 -25.51 -18.33 -27.29
N ARG A 162 -24.33 -17.98 -26.82
CA ARG A 162 -23.07 -18.46 -27.40
C ARG A 162 -22.54 -19.63 -26.56
N HIS A 163 -22.77 -20.81 -27.16
CA HIS A 163 -22.15 -22.05 -26.76
C HIS A 163 -20.62 -21.86 -26.56
N ARG A 164 -20.17 -21.88 -25.32
CA ARG A 164 -18.88 -22.47 -24.97
C ARG A 164 -19.13 -23.54 -23.92
N SER A 165 -18.91 -24.77 -24.37
CA SER A 165 -19.04 -26.01 -23.61
C SER A 165 -18.08 -26.08 -22.44
N HIS A 166 -18.58 -26.08 -21.21
CA HIS A 166 -18.10 -26.98 -20.17
C HIS A 166 -19.21 -27.32 -19.18
N ARG A 167 -19.78 -28.46 -19.43
CA ARG A 167 -20.39 -29.52 -18.61
C ARG A 167 -20.69 -29.29 -17.13
N ARG A 168 -22.00 -29.55 -16.87
CA ARG A 168 -22.61 -30.22 -15.68
C ARG A 168 -22.89 -29.35 -14.48
N SER A 169 -24.06 -29.40 -13.85
CA SER A 169 -25.18 -30.38 -13.86
C SER A 169 -26.37 -29.75 -13.10
N SER A 170 -27.56 -29.93 -13.65
CA SER A 170 -28.91 -30.17 -13.08
C SER A 170 -29.49 -29.34 -11.93
N VAL A 171 -30.66 -28.74 -12.27
CA VAL A 171 -31.95 -28.75 -11.56
C VAL A 171 -32.06 -27.87 -10.30
N ASP A 172 -32.86 -26.81 -10.29
CA ASP A 172 -34.31 -26.79 -10.24
C ASP A 172 -34.88 -25.37 -10.49
N LEU A 173 -36.09 -25.37 -10.97
CA LEU A 173 -36.99 -24.28 -11.25
C LEU A 173 -37.30 -23.43 -10.00
N ASP A 174 -37.18 -22.12 -10.09
CA ASP A 174 -38.28 -21.28 -9.63
C ASP A 174 -38.30 -19.95 -10.42
N ASP A 175 -39.50 -19.64 -10.89
CA ASP A 175 -39.90 -18.59 -11.78
C ASP A 175 -40.18 -17.34 -10.94
N SER A 176 -39.32 -16.31 -11.06
CA SER A 176 -39.70 -14.94 -10.73
C SER A 176 -38.91 -13.96 -11.59
N ASP A 177 -39.56 -13.53 -12.65
CA ASP A 177 -39.24 -12.45 -13.57
C ASP A 177 -39.16 -11.13 -12.80
N ASP A 178 -37.94 -10.74 -12.41
CA ASP A 178 -37.57 -9.38 -12.07
C ASP A 178 -36.44 -8.94 -12.98
N GLY A 179 -36.83 -8.28 -14.09
CA GLY A 179 -35.93 -7.71 -15.10
C GLY A 179 -34.97 -6.65 -14.54
N ARG A 180 -33.99 -7.07 -13.75
CA ARG A 180 -32.82 -6.26 -13.42
C ARG A 180 -31.79 -6.47 -14.53
N PRO A 181 -31.22 -5.38 -15.09
CA PRO A 181 -30.12 -5.53 -16.03
C PRO A 181 -28.99 -6.28 -15.32
N SER A 182 -28.68 -7.47 -15.79
CA SER A 182 -27.59 -8.30 -15.33
C SER A 182 -26.28 -7.52 -15.59
N GLY A 183 -25.62 -7.07 -14.54
CA GLY A 183 -24.30 -6.47 -14.61
C GLY A 183 -23.25 -7.48 -15.10
N PRO A 184 -22.00 -7.06 -15.30
CA PRO A 184 -20.92 -7.95 -15.68
C PRO A 184 -20.81 -9.12 -14.68
N THR A 185 -20.49 -10.30 -15.18
CA THR A 185 -20.30 -11.49 -14.34
C THR A 185 -19.08 -11.33 -13.44
N GLU A 186 -18.95 -12.12 -12.38
CA GLU A 186 -17.76 -12.04 -11.52
C GLU A 186 -16.48 -12.42 -12.29
N ASP A 187 -16.58 -13.34 -13.23
CA ASP A 187 -15.45 -13.72 -14.10
C ASP A 187 -15.02 -12.55 -15.02
N ASP A 188 -15.96 -11.81 -15.60
CA ASP A 188 -15.67 -10.61 -16.39
C ASP A 188 -15.00 -9.53 -15.53
N LEU A 189 -15.45 -9.37 -14.28
CA LEU A 189 -14.86 -8.41 -13.34
C LEU A 189 -13.44 -8.82 -12.91
N GLU A 190 -13.18 -10.11 -12.78
CA GLU A 190 -11.84 -10.61 -12.44
C GLU A 190 -10.86 -10.37 -13.60
N GLU A 191 -11.28 -10.67 -14.83
CA GLU A 191 -10.46 -10.41 -16.02
C GLU A 191 -10.22 -8.91 -16.21
N LEU A 192 -11.22 -8.08 -15.97
CA LEU A 192 -11.08 -6.62 -16.00
C LEU A 192 -10.10 -6.11 -14.92
N ARG A 193 -10.18 -6.62 -13.71
CA ARG A 193 -9.21 -6.29 -12.64
C ARG A 193 -7.79 -6.71 -13.01
N LYS A 194 -7.63 -7.86 -13.67
CA LYS A 194 -6.35 -8.36 -14.17
C LYS A 194 -5.79 -7.45 -15.27
N ALA A 195 -6.62 -7.03 -16.22
CA ALA A 195 -6.23 -6.09 -17.26
C ALA A 195 -5.78 -4.75 -16.66
N HIS A 196 -6.54 -4.17 -15.72
CA HIS A 196 -6.16 -2.94 -15.04
C HIS A 196 -4.88 -3.07 -14.20
N ARG A 197 -4.64 -4.24 -13.59
CA ARG A 197 -3.37 -4.53 -12.92
C ARG A 197 -2.21 -4.54 -13.90
N LEU A 198 -2.39 -5.15 -15.07
CA LEU A 198 -1.38 -5.17 -16.14
C LEU A 198 -1.04 -3.74 -16.59
N LEU A 199 -2.05 -2.86 -16.77
CA LEU A 199 -1.82 -1.47 -17.17
C LEU A 199 -0.95 -0.71 -16.17
N ARG A 200 -1.15 -0.91 -14.87
CA ARG A 200 -0.34 -0.29 -13.81
C ARG A 200 1.12 -0.73 -13.89
N GLU A 201 1.36 -2.04 -14.11
CA GLU A 201 2.72 -2.56 -14.24
C GLU A 201 3.38 -2.11 -15.55
N LEU A 202 2.65 -2.07 -16.65
CA LEU A 202 3.16 -1.57 -17.94
C LEU A 202 3.51 -0.07 -17.85
N TRP A 203 2.67 0.74 -17.20
CA TRP A 203 2.99 2.15 -16.99
C TRP A 203 4.31 2.32 -16.25
N ARG A 204 4.53 1.52 -15.23
CA ARG A 204 5.75 1.55 -14.44
C ARG A 204 6.98 1.05 -15.21
N ALA A 205 6.81 0.00 -16.02
CA ALA A 205 7.91 -0.67 -16.72
C ALA A 205 8.23 -0.05 -18.10
N CYS A 206 7.21 0.24 -18.89
CA CYS A 206 7.30 0.66 -20.30
C CYS A 206 6.10 1.55 -20.67
N PRO A 207 6.03 2.79 -20.18
CA PRO A 207 4.85 3.66 -20.35
C PRO A 207 4.49 3.94 -21.81
N GLY A 208 5.46 3.90 -22.72
CA GLY A 208 5.22 4.10 -24.17
C GLY A 208 4.24 3.11 -24.78
N VAL A 209 4.14 1.89 -24.23
CA VAL A 209 3.20 0.86 -24.71
C VAL A 209 1.74 1.25 -24.47
N LEU A 210 1.47 2.15 -23.53
CA LEU A 210 0.11 2.53 -23.14
C LEU A 210 -0.45 3.77 -23.87
N GLN A 211 0.28 4.34 -24.82
CA GLN A 211 -0.14 5.56 -25.51
C GLN A 211 -1.55 5.48 -26.13
N ASN A 212 -1.94 4.29 -26.63
CA ASN A 212 -3.26 4.05 -27.22
C ASN A 212 -4.30 3.59 -26.20
N VAL A 213 -3.89 3.17 -24.99
CA VAL A 213 -4.78 2.68 -23.93
C VAL A 213 -5.26 3.82 -23.03
N ILE A 214 -4.43 4.84 -22.82
CA ILE A 214 -4.82 5.97 -21.94
C ILE A 214 -6.13 6.65 -22.39
N PRO A 215 -6.39 6.91 -23.68
CA PRO A 215 -7.68 7.42 -24.13
C PRO A 215 -8.86 6.49 -23.86
N GLN A 216 -8.66 5.17 -23.90
CA GLN A 216 -9.70 4.18 -23.56
C GLN A 216 -10.01 4.23 -22.06
N LEU A 217 -8.98 4.30 -21.24
CA LEU A 217 -9.12 4.47 -19.79
C LEU A 217 -9.84 5.79 -19.41
N GLU A 218 -9.58 6.85 -20.18
CA GLU A 218 -10.28 8.12 -20.04
C GLU A 218 -11.78 7.97 -20.38
N ALA A 219 -12.12 7.25 -21.43
CA ALA A 219 -13.51 6.97 -21.80
C ALA A 219 -14.25 6.19 -20.69
N GLU A 220 -13.59 5.21 -20.05
CA GLU A 220 -14.17 4.45 -18.95
C GLU A 220 -14.51 5.31 -17.73
N LEU A 221 -13.78 6.40 -17.46
CA LEU A 221 -14.15 7.32 -16.39
C LEU A 221 -15.57 7.90 -16.57
N SER A 222 -16.08 7.93 -17.78
CA SER A 222 -17.41 8.46 -18.13
C SER A 222 -18.45 7.36 -18.37
N ALA A 223 -18.07 6.07 -18.24
CA ALA A 223 -18.97 4.94 -18.44
C ALA A 223 -20.15 4.99 -17.44
N GLU A 224 -21.33 4.52 -17.86
CA GLU A 224 -22.49 4.40 -16.97
C GLU A 224 -22.27 3.37 -15.87
N ASN A 225 -21.53 2.30 -16.18
CA ASN A 225 -21.21 1.23 -15.24
C ASN A 225 -20.26 1.76 -14.14
N VAL A 226 -20.71 1.63 -12.88
CA VAL A 226 -19.95 2.08 -11.70
C VAL A 226 -18.65 1.31 -11.53
N GLN A 227 -18.61 0.01 -11.87
CA GLN A 227 -17.41 -0.82 -11.70
C GLN A 227 -16.31 -0.42 -12.69
N LEU A 228 -16.67 -0.14 -13.96
CA LEU A 228 -15.73 0.39 -14.95
C LEU A 228 -15.14 1.74 -14.49
N ARG A 229 -16.02 2.67 -14.10
CA ARG A 229 -15.55 3.97 -13.57
C ARG A 229 -14.65 3.82 -12.34
N LEU A 230 -14.97 2.87 -11.45
CA LEU A 230 -14.19 2.60 -10.24
C LEU A 230 -12.79 2.14 -10.60
N LEU A 231 -12.67 1.09 -11.41
CA LEU A 231 -11.38 0.53 -11.83
C LEU A 231 -10.54 1.53 -12.62
N ALA A 232 -11.17 2.30 -13.51
CA ALA A 232 -10.48 3.37 -14.25
C ALA A 232 -9.96 4.46 -13.30
N THR A 233 -10.75 4.86 -12.29
CA THR A 233 -10.34 5.86 -11.30
C THR A 233 -9.17 5.37 -10.44
N GLU A 234 -9.22 4.12 -9.96
CA GLU A 234 -8.13 3.50 -9.20
C GLU A 234 -6.85 3.39 -10.04
N THR A 235 -6.99 2.90 -11.27
CA THR A 235 -5.85 2.70 -12.19
C THR A 235 -5.19 4.01 -12.57
N LEU A 236 -5.96 5.04 -12.89
CA LEU A 236 -5.38 6.36 -13.19
C LEU A 236 -4.72 6.99 -11.97
N GLY A 237 -5.31 6.84 -10.78
CA GLY A 237 -4.67 7.28 -9.53
C GLY A 237 -3.30 6.62 -9.31
N ASP A 238 -3.19 5.32 -9.58
CA ASP A 238 -1.93 4.57 -9.48
C ASP A 238 -0.94 4.96 -10.59
N ILE A 239 -1.41 5.13 -11.82
CA ILE A 239 -0.58 5.57 -12.96
C ILE A 239 0.00 6.97 -12.69
N VAL A 240 -0.81 7.93 -12.27
CA VAL A 240 -0.36 9.29 -11.97
C VAL A 240 0.63 9.31 -10.81
N SER A 241 0.45 8.47 -9.79
CA SER A 241 1.38 8.34 -8.68
C SER A 241 2.67 7.58 -9.04
N GLY A 242 2.71 6.91 -10.18
CA GLY A 242 3.85 6.08 -10.61
C GLY A 242 4.02 4.78 -9.83
N ILE A 243 3.01 4.36 -9.08
CA ILE A 243 3.02 3.14 -8.27
C ILE A 243 2.54 1.95 -9.10
N GLY A 244 3.22 0.81 -8.96
CA GLY A 244 2.82 -0.44 -9.60
C GLY A 244 1.66 -1.15 -8.88
N ALA A 245 1.33 -2.37 -9.35
CA ALA A 245 0.18 -3.13 -8.89
C ALA A 245 0.25 -3.59 -7.41
N VAL A 246 1.44 -3.61 -6.82
CA VAL A 246 1.66 -4.04 -5.42
C VAL A 246 1.17 -2.98 -4.41
N GLY A 247 0.93 -1.77 -4.86
CA GLY A 247 0.49 -0.66 -4.02
C GLY A 247 1.65 0.21 -3.53
N PRO A 248 1.35 1.27 -2.77
CA PRO A 248 2.35 2.19 -2.26
C PRO A 248 3.23 1.53 -1.19
N PRO A 249 4.50 1.95 -1.05
CA PRO A 249 5.33 1.53 0.07
C PRO A 249 4.65 1.95 1.39
N PRO A 250 4.79 1.14 2.45
CA PRO A 250 4.25 1.53 3.74
C PRO A 250 4.93 2.82 4.21
N PRO A 251 4.17 3.74 4.85
CA PRO A 251 4.78 4.93 5.44
C PRO A 251 5.80 4.52 6.51
N PRO A 252 6.82 5.35 6.77
CA PRO A 252 7.75 5.11 7.87
C PRO A 252 6.98 4.89 9.18
N PRO A 253 7.39 3.92 10.00
CA PRO A 253 6.68 3.61 11.23
C PRO A 253 6.66 4.83 12.15
N MET A 254 5.48 5.30 12.48
CA MET A 254 5.26 6.33 13.49
C MET A 254 5.00 5.65 14.83
N ASP A 255 6.05 5.44 15.63
CA ASP A 255 5.95 4.83 16.97
C ASP A 255 5.95 5.91 18.05
N PRO A 256 4.80 6.17 18.70
CA PRO A 256 4.71 7.13 19.81
C PRO A 256 5.49 6.73 21.06
N ALA A 257 5.88 5.46 21.17
CA ALA A 257 6.64 4.93 22.31
C ALA A 257 8.16 4.91 22.05
N ALA A 258 8.63 5.29 20.87
CA ALA A 258 10.05 5.30 20.54
C ALA A 258 10.86 6.17 21.53
N TYR A 259 12.02 5.65 21.95
CA TYR A 259 12.99 6.40 22.75
C TYR A 259 14.42 6.16 22.25
N PRO A 260 15.25 7.19 22.03
CA PRO A 260 14.88 8.61 22.12
C PRO A 260 13.77 8.96 21.12
N PRO A 261 12.95 10.00 21.40
CA PRO A 261 11.93 10.45 20.47
C PRO A 261 12.57 10.74 19.11
N ALA A 262 11.92 10.28 18.05
CA ALA A 262 12.44 10.53 16.72
C ALA A 262 12.30 12.02 16.38
N THR A 263 13.34 12.59 15.79
CA THR A 263 13.33 13.94 15.26
C THR A 263 12.79 13.95 13.82
N ILE A 264 12.34 15.10 13.34
CA ILE A 264 11.89 15.27 11.94
C ILE A 264 12.97 14.79 10.96
N THR A 265 14.24 15.10 11.23
CA THR A 265 15.39 14.68 10.43
C THR A 265 15.61 13.17 10.47
N ALA A 266 15.38 12.51 11.61
CA ALA A 266 15.49 11.06 11.72
C ALA A 266 14.42 10.32 10.90
N TYR A 267 13.20 10.86 10.82
CA TYR A 267 12.16 10.31 9.95
C TYR A 267 12.48 10.45 8.46
N ALA A 268 13.17 11.52 8.07
CA ALA A 268 13.60 11.73 6.69
C ALA A 268 14.68 10.72 6.25
N HIS A 269 15.51 10.23 7.18
CA HIS A 269 16.61 9.31 6.89
C HIS A 269 16.26 7.82 7.08
N ASN A 270 15.24 7.49 7.87
CA ASN A 270 14.81 6.12 8.12
C ASN A 270 13.78 5.65 7.06
N SER A 271 14.15 5.68 5.79
CA SER A 271 13.33 5.03 4.76
C SER A 271 13.42 3.52 4.95
N ALA A 272 12.27 2.86 5.14
CA ALA A 272 12.18 1.41 5.11
C ALA A 272 12.77 0.87 3.78
N PRO A 273 13.34 -0.35 3.77
CA PRO A 273 13.81 -0.96 2.53
C PRO A 273 12.67 -0.99 1.52
N GLN A 274 12.87 -0.28 0.41
CA GLN A 274 11.81 -0.06 -0.58
C GLN A 274 11.68 -1.31 -1.46
N ASN A 275 10.46 -1.83 -1.58
CA ASN A 275 10.15 -2.84 -2.57
C ASN A 275 10.14 -2.19 -3.96
N PRO A 276 10.97 -2.64 -4.93
CA PRO A 276 11.00 -2.06 -6.27
C PRO A 276 9.64 -2.07 -6.98
N LEU A 277 8.75 -2.99 -6.62
CA LEU A 277 7.42 -3.11 -7.23
C LEU A 277 6.42 -2.08 -6.66
N SER A 278 6.58 -1.67 -5.42
CA SER A 278 5.73 -0.68 -4.77
C SER A 278 6.34 0.72 -4.76
N THR A 279 7.64 0.84 -5.11
CA THR A 279 8.33 2.13 -5.16
C THR A 279 7.97 2.85 -6.45
N PRO A 280 7.58 4.13 -6.40
CA PRO A 280 7.31 4.90 -7.61
C PRO A 280 8.56 4.95 -8.51
N CYS A 281 8.37 4.79 -9.80
CA CYS A 281 9.38 5.22 -10.77
C CYS A 281 9.61 6.72 -10.63
N SER A 282 10.62 7.27 -11.31
CA SER A 282 10.79 8.73 -11.39
C SER A 282 9.45 9.39 -11.66
N PRO A 283 9.15 10.57 -11.07
CA PRO A 283 7.89 11.25 -11.28
C PRO A 283 7.54 11.33 -12.76
N GLN A 284 6.43 10.74 -13.13
CA GLN A 284 6.00 10.71 -14.52
C GLN A 284 5.29 12.03 -14.83
N PRO A 285 5.59 12.70 -15.93
CA PRO A 285 4.92 13.93 -16.32
C PRO A 285 3.51 13.65 -16.91
N PHE A 286 2.76 12.74 -16.32
CA PHE A 286 1.44 12.33 -16.76
C PHE A 286 0.48 13.51 -16.94
N PRO A 287 0.38 14.47 -15.99
CA PRO A 287 -0.51 15.62 -16.13
C PRO A 287 -0.24 16.47 -17.36
N HIS A 288 1.01 16.54 -17.81
CA HIS A 288 1.39 17.30 -19.00
C HIS A 288 1.19 16.49 -20.27
N THR A 289 1.53 15.21 -20.28
CA THR A 289 1.44 14.34 -21.46
C THR A 289 -0.02 13.97 -21.78
N TYR A 290 -0.83 13.69 -20.76
CA TYR A 290 -2.22 13.26 -20.87
C TYR A 290 -3.15 14.18 -20.08
N SER A 291 -3.10 15.48 -20.38
CA SER A 291 -3.82 16.51 -19.61
C SER A 291 -5.34 16.30 -19.60
N SER A 292 -5.94 15.78 -20.69
CA SER A 292 -7.36 15.45 -20.76
C SER A 292 -7.73 14.36 -19.75
N ALA A 293 -7.04 13.21 -19.81
CA ALA A 293 -7.26 12.09 -18.89
C ALA A 293 -7.04 12.50 -17.43
N TYR A 294 -6.02 13.31 -17.16
CA TYR A 294 -5.77 13.83 -15.82
C TYR A 294 -6.90 14.73 -15.31
N ASN A 295 -7.39 15.68 -16.14
CA ASN A 295 -8.48 16.56 -15.77
C ASN A 295 -9.80 15.78 -15.56
N ASN A 296 -10.09 14.78 -16.40
CA ASN A 296 -11.23 13.89 -16.24
C ASN A 296 -11.13 13.06 -14.95
N PHE A 297 -9.94 12.56 -14.60
CA PHE A 297 -9.69 11.92 -13.32
C PHE A 297 -9.94 12.89 -12.16
N LEU A 298 -9.44 14.14 -12.22
CA LEU A 298 -9.69 15.14 -11.18
C LEU A 298 -11.19 15.44 -11.04
N GLY A 299 -11.97 15.39 -12.11
CA GLY A 299 -13.43 15.54 -12.11
C GLY A 299 -14.16 14.46 -11.29
N ARG A 300 -13.59 13.28 -11.08
CA ARG A 300 -14.21 12.19 -10.29
C ARG A 300 -14.39 12.52 -8.81
N ARG A 301 -13.77 13.59 -8.32
CA ARG A 301 -14.06 14.17 -7.00
C ARG A 301 -15.56 14.42 -6.79
N GLN A 302 -16.27 14.77 -7.84
CA GLN A 302 -17.70 15.11 -7.81
C GLN A 302 -18.59 13.99 -8.34
N ASP A 303 -18.07 12.75 -8.49
CA ASP A 303 -18.87 11.63 -8.96
C ASP A 303 -20.08 11.38 -8.04
N LYS A 304 -21.21 10.98 -8.62
CA LYS A 304 -22.43 10.67 -7.87
C LYS A 304 -22.21 9.51 -6.88
N SER A 305 -21.36 8.54 -7.26
CA SER A 305 -21.05 7.36 -6.44
C SER A 305 -20.00 7.68 -5.37
N GLY A 306 -20.33 7.45 -4.10
CA GLY A 306 -19.38 7.53 -2.99
C GLY A 306 -18.19 6.57 -3.12
N LEU A 307 -18.37 5.42 -3.80
CA LEU A 307 -17.27 4.48 -4.06
C LEU A 307 -16.20 5.10 -4.97
N ILE A 308 -16.63 5.79 -6.03
CA ILE A 308 -15.70 6.44 -6.96
C ILE A 308 -14.99 7.62 -6.29
N ARG A 309 -15.73 8.43 -5.52
CA ARG A 309 -15.10 9.51 -4.74
C ARG A 309 -14.10 8.97 -3.72
N ALA A 310 -14.37 7.82 -3.08
CA ALA A 310 -13.44 7.16 -2.15
C ALA A 310 -12.18 6.64 -2.87
N ALA A 311 -12.33 6.02 -4.04
CA ALA A 311 -11.22 5.58 -4.88
C ALA A 311 -10.37 6.77 -5.35
N TRP A 312 -11.02 7.84 -5.80
CA TRP A 312 -10.35 9.09 -6.16
C TRP A 312 -9.55 9.66 -4.99
N THR A 313 -10.16 9.71 -3.79
CA THR A 313 -9.50 10.19 -2.58
C THR A 313 -8.26 9.37 -2.22
N THR A 314 -8.35 8.04 -2.36
CA THR A 314 -7.21 7.14 -2.18
C THR A 314 -6.11 7.41 -3.19
N GLY A 315 -6.48 7.60 -4.46
CA GLY A 315 -5.55 7.95 -5.55
C GLY A 315 -4.83 9.28 -5.28
N ILE A 316 -5.57 10.31 -4.85
CA ILE A 316 -4.97 11.62 -4.49
C ILE A 316 -4.00 11.48 -3.31
N GLY A 317 -4.34 10.70 -2.29
CA GLY A 317 -3.42 10.42 -1.19
C GLY A 317 -2.09 9.82 -1.68
N ARG A 318 -2.14 8.87 -2.61
CA ARG A 318 -0.95 8.26 -3.23
C ARG A 318 -0.16 9.28 -4.06
N ILE A 319 -0.84 10.06 -4.90
CA ILE A 319 -0.21 11.09 -5.73
C ILE A 319 0.55 12.09 -4.86
N LEU A 320 -0.07 12.57 -3.78
CA LEU A 320 0.55 13.51 -2.86
C LEU A 320 1.71 12.92 -2.07
N THR A 321 1.63 11.64 -1.65
CA THR A 321 2.73 10.98 -0.93
C THR A 321 3.93 10.69 -1.82
N THR A 322 3.73 10.48 -3.12
CA THR A 322 4.79 10.18 -4.09
C THR A 322 5.31 11.42 -4.83
N SER A 323 4.61 12.55 -4.73
CA SER A 323 5.04 13.81 -5.32
C SER A 323 6.35 14.29 -4.71
N ALA A 324 7.31 14.62 -5.57
CA ALA A 324 8.65 15.08 -5.18
C ALA A 324 8.77 16.62 -5.12
N GLY A 325 7.67 17.33 -4.94
CA GLY A 325 7.68 18.79 -4.82
C GLY A 325 8.18 19.50 -6.09
N GLY A 326 7.30 19.65 -7.09
CA GLY A 326 7.62 20.35 -8.35
C GLY A 326 8.13 19.48 -9.49
N VAL A 327 8.32 18.17 -9.27
CA VAL A 327 8.63 17.21 -10.35
C VAL A 327 7.36 16.40 -10.61
N GLY A 328 6.76 16.56 -11.78
CA GLY A 328 5.51 15.90 -12.21
C GLY A 328 4.23 16.64 -11.81
N LEU A 329 4.19 17.27 -10.65
CA LEU A 329 3.14 18.18 -10.19
C LEU A 329 3.74 19.53 -9.83
N SER A 330 3.12 20.63 -10.26
CA SER A 330 3.47 21.95 -9.77
C SER A 330 3.08 22.11 -8.29
N ARG A 331 3.79 22.97 -7.56
CA ARG A 331 3.48 23.25 -6.17
C ARG A 331 2.04 23.74 -5.98
N HIS A 332 1.54 24.53 -6.90
CA HIS A 332 0.16 25.00 -6.88
C HIS A 332 -0.87 23.86 -7.05
N GLU A 333 -0.56 22.86 -7.88
CA GLU A 333 -1.41 21.68 -8.01
C GLU A 333 -1.38 20.83 -6.75
N GLU A 334 -0.21 20.66 -6.11
CA GLU A 334 -0.10 19.98 -4.81
C GLU A 334 -0.97 20.66 -3.74
N GLU A 335 -0.87 21.99 -3.60
CA GLU A 335 -1.68 22.77 -2.67
C GLU A 335 -3.18 22.62 -2.94
N ARG A 336 -3.58 22.62 -4.22
CA ARG A 336 -4.97 22.36 -4.62
C ARG A 336 -5.43 20.96 -4.22
N LEU A 337 -4.62 19.92 -4.48
CA LEU A 337 -4.96 18.54 -4.11
C LEU A 337 -5.00 18.34 -2.59
N VAL A 338 -4.15 19.03 -1.82
CA VAL A 338 -4.22 19.07 -0.36
C VAL A 338 -5.53 19.69 0.12
N SER A 339 -5.96 20.80 -0.49
CA SER A 339 -7.27 21.41 -0.21
C SER A 339 -8.42 20.46 -0.56
N ASP A 340 -8.34 19.77 -1.71
CA ASP A 340 -9.33 18.78 -2.11
C ASP A 340 -9.40 17.60 -1.12
N LEU A 341 -8.26 17.15 -0.58
CA LEU A 341 -8.22 16.12 0.47
C LEU A 341 -8.91 16.58 1.76
N ALA A 342 -8.76 17.87 2.15
CA ALA A 342 -9.48 18.45 3.27
C ALA A 342 -11.01 18.41 3.05
N HIS A 343 -11.47 18.70 1.82
CA HIS A 343 -12.90 18.58 1.48
C HIS A 343 -13.40 17.13 1.57
N MET A 344 -12.61 16.14 1.14
CA MET A 344 -12.99 14.72 1.21
C MET A 344 -13.10 14.22 2.65
N LEU A 345 -12.34 14.77 3.58
CA LEU A 345 -12.54 14.50 5.02
C LEU A 345 -13.93 14.91 5.51
N GLY A 346 -14.57 15.91 4.88
CA GLY A 346 -15.92 16.38 5.19
C GLY A 346 -17.03 15.81 4.32
N ASP A 347 -16.76 14.85 3.43
CA ASP A 347 -17.76 14.30 2.50
C ASP A 347 -18.98 13.71 3.21
N SER A 348 -20.13 13.73 2.53
CA SER A 348 -21.38 13.16 3.05
C SER A 348 -21.32 11.64 3.24
N ASP A 349 -20.57 10.93 2.38
CA ASP A 349 -20.42 9.48 2.40
C ASP A 349 -19.31 9.04 3.38
N GLU A 350 -19.62 8.07 4.24
CA GLU A 350 -18.66 7.53 5.22
C GLU A 350 -17.45 6.85 4.57
N LYS A 351 -17.64 6.22 3.39
CA LYS A 351 -16.57 5.52 2.66
C LYS A 351 -15.53 6.52 2.15
N VAL A 352 -15.97 7.70 1.77
CA VAL A 352 -15.08 8.80 1.33
C VAL A 352 -14.31 9.34 2.52
N ARG A 353 -15.01 9.62 3.64
CA ARG A 353 -14.34 10.14 4.85
C ARG A 353 -13.29 9.17 5.39
N ILE A 354 -13.59 7.86 5.46
CA ILE A 354 -12.61 6.86 5.91
C ILE A 354 -11.43 6.74 4.94
N ALA A 355 -11.69 6.82 3.61
CA ALA A 355 -10.64 6.83 2.62
C ALA A 355 -9.72 8.06 2.79
N ALA A 356 -10.29 9.24 3.08
CA ALA A 356 -9.53 10.46 3.33
C ALA A 356 -8.69 10.37 4.62
N VAL A 357 -9.22 9.83 5.72
CA VAL A 357 -8.44 9.60 6.95
C VAL A 357 -7.28 8.64 6.68
N LYS A 358 -7.52 7.55 5.95
CA LYS A 358 -6.47 6.59 5.57
C LYS A 358 -5.44 7.21 4.62
N ALA A 359 -5.87 8.05 3.70
CA ALA A 359 -4.98 8.80 2.81
C ALA A 359 -4.03 9.70 3.61
N VAL A 360 -4.53 10.45 4.60
CA VAL A 360 -3.68 11.22 5.53
C VAL A 360 -2.74 10.31 6.32
N GLY A 361 -3.21 9.14 6.76
CA GLY A 361 -2.38 8.14 7.46
C GLY A 361 -1.29 7.51 6.60
N GLY A 362 -1.36 7.64 5.29
CA GLY A 362 -0.34 7.20 4.34
C GLY A 362 0.89 8.12 4.24
N PHE A 363 0.81 9.33 4.79
CA PHE A 363 1.95 10.25 4.82
C PHE A 363 2.93 9.89 5.93
N GLY A 364 4.22 10.02 5.66
CA GLY A 364 5.25 10.03 6.70
C GLY A 364 5.13 11.26 7.60
N PHE A 365 5.68 11.18 8.82
CA PHE A 365 5.56 12.30 9.77
C PHE A 365 6.13 13.62 9.23
N SER A 366 7.29 13.58 8.57
CA SER A 366 7.88 14.74 7.92
C SER A 366 7.00 15.33 6.81
N ASP A 367 6.35 14.47 6.02
CA ASP A 367 5.44 14.91 4.95
C ASP A 367 4.14 15.50 5.48
N ILE A 368 3.62 15.00 6.61
CA ILE A 368 2.48 15.59 7.30
C ILE A 368 2.79 17.05 7.66
N LEU A 369 3.98 17.32 8.20
CA LEU A 369 4.39 18.67 8.55
C LEU A 369 4.69 19.53 7.31
N ALA A 370 5.44 19.01 6.36
CA ALA A 370 5.93 19.76 5.20
C ALA A 370 4.87 20.00 4.12
N LYS A 371 3.98 19.02 3.88
CA LYS A 371 2.95 19.12 2.81
C LYS A 371 1.58 19.47 3.37
N LEU A 372 1.07 18.71 4.33
CA LEU A 372 -0.26 18.93 4.88
C LEU A 372 -0.30 20.16 5.79
N GLY A 373 0.80 20.41 6.53
CA GLY A 373 0.96 21.60 7.40
C GLY A 373 0.96 22.93 6.65
N LEU A 374 1.26 22.95 5.34
CA LEU A 374 1.19 24.16 4.52
C LEU A 374 -0.23 24.75 4.46
N SER A 375 -1.26 23.91 4.53
CA SER A 375 -2.66 24.37 4.59
C SER A 375 -3.06 24.93 5.94
N GLY A 376 -2.21 24.82 6.96
CA GLY A 376 -2.43 25.25 8.32
C GLY A 376 -2.51 24.11 9.33
N GLY A 377 -2.49 24.49 10.62
CA GLY A 377 -2.52 23.56 11.74
C GLY A 377 -3.93 23.14 12.14
N ILE A 378 -4.00 22.42 13.26
CA ILE A 378 -5.24 21.85 13.81
C ILE A 378 -6.26 22.89 14.25
N LEU A 379 -5.84 24.13 14.45
CA LEU A 379 -6.71 25.26 14.80
C LEU A 379 -7.09 26.12 13.59
N THR A 380 -6.52 25.84 12.41
CA THR A 380 -6.78 26.61 11.19
C THR A 380 -7.99 26.02 10.46
N PRO A 381 -9.15 26.72 10.42
CA PRO A 381 -10.33 26.18 9.77
C PRO A 381 -10.07 25.84 8.28
N GLY A 382 -10.57 24.71 7.83
CA GLY A 382 -10.42 24.25 6.45
C GLY A 382 -9.07 23.58 6.12
N SER A 383 -8.10 23.59 7.03
CA SER A 383 -6.87 22.80 6.87
C SER A 383 -7.16 21.30 6.97
N VAL A 384 -6.29 20.47 6.38
CA VAL A 384 -6.38 19.01 6.48
C VAL A 384 -6.34 18.56 7.96
N LEU A 385 -5.43 19.14 8.75
CA LEU A 385 -5.26 18.77 10.16
C LEU A 385 -6.46 19.17 11.03
N ALA A 386 -7.04 20.35 10.78
CA ALA A 386 -8.25 20.78 11.49
C ALA A 386 -9.46 19.92 11.12
N THR A 387 -9.65 19.64 9.82
CA THR A 387 -10.76 18.81 9.34
C THR A 387 -10.60 17.35 9.81
N LEU A 388 -9.37 16.81 9.86
CA LEU A 388 -9.09 15.51 10.48
C LEU A 388 -9.48 15.52 11.96
N ALA A 389 -9.15 16.60 12.70
CA ALA A 389 -9.52 16.73 14.11
C ALA A 389 -11.04 16.78 14.32
N GLU A 390 -11.81 17.30 13.37
CA GLU A 390 -13.28 17.23 13.43
C GLU A 390 -13.80 15.80 13.30
N ARG A 391 -13.09 14.93 12.60
CA ARG A 391 -13.49 13.50 12.41
C ARG A 391 -13.42 12.69 13.70
N VAL A 392 -12.73 13.15 14.74
CA VAL A 392 -12.76 12.49 16.06
C VAL A 392 -14.18 12.47 16.67
N ARG A 393 -15.07 13.33 16.16
CA ARG A 393 -16.50 13.39 16.52
C ARG A 393 -17.41 12.94 15.38
N ASP A 394 -16.87 12.21 14.40
CA ASP A 394 -17.68 11.73 13.29
C ASP A 394 -18.85 10.89 13.79
N ARG A 395 -20.00 11.02 13.12
CA ARG A 395 -21.19 10.21 13.44
C ARG A 395 -21.00 8.72 13.24
N LYS A 396 -20.01 8.32 12.40
CA LYS A 396 -19.71 6.92 12.11
C LYS A 396 -18.52 6.43 12.94
N HIS A 397 -18.73 5.36 13.69
CA HIS A 397 -17.75 4.78 14.61
C HIS A 397 -16.41 4.49 13.93
N ILE A 398 -16.42 3.84 12.75
CA ILE A 398 -15.18 3.48 12.03
C ILE A 398 -14.33 4.71 11.69
N VAL A 399 -14.96 5.82 11.30
CA VAL A 399 -14.28 7.08 10.98
C VAL A 399 -13.69 7.71 12.25
N ARG A 400 -14.47 7.72 13.35
CA ARG A 400 -14.00 8.22 14.67
C ARG A 400 -12.76 7.49 15.14
N VAL A 401 -12.80 6.15 15.10
CA VAL A 401 -11.68 5.31 15.58
C VAL A 401 -10.41 5.59 14.80
N GLU A 402 -10.49 5.61 13.49
CA GLU A 402 -9.31 5.84 12.66
C GLU A 402 -8.78 7.28 12.81
N ALA A 403 -9.67 8.28 12.86
CA ALA A 403 -9.28 9.68 13.04
C ALA A 403 -8.62 9.91 14.41
N MET A 404 -9.20 9.39 15.50
CA MET A 404 -8.61 9.51 16.84
C MET A 404 -7.26 8.82 16.93
N ARG A 405 -7.13 7.61 16.39
CA ARG A 405 -5.87 6.86 16.39
C ARG A 405 -4.80 7.59 15.61
N LEU A 406 -5.16 8.07 14.40
CA LEU A 406 -4.21 8.79 13.56
C LEU A 406 -3.75 10.09 14.24
N LEU A 407 -4.68 10.89 14.74
CA LEU A 407 -4.38 12.15 15.40
C LEU A 407 -3.53 11.95 16.67
N GLY A 408 -3.87 10.95 17.49
CA GLY A 408 -3.11 10.58 18.68
C GLY A 408 -1.70 10.11 18.36
N ARG A 409 -1.55 9.34 17.27
CA ARG A 409 -0.25 8.87 16.79
C ARG A 409 0.64 10.00 16.30
N ILE A 410 0.08 10.91 15.49
CA ILE A 410 0.83 12.07 14.98
C ILE A 410 1.33 12.93 16.15
N TRP A 411 0.48 13.24 17.12
CA TRP A 411 0.90 14.00 18.29
C TRP A 411 1.91 13.24 19.15
N GLY A 412 1.69 11.94 19.35
CA GLY A 412 2.56 11.10 20.17
C GLY A 412 3.99 11.02 19.63
N VAL A 413 4.15 11.01 18.31
CA VAL A 413 5.46 11.10 17.64
C VAL A 413 6.04 12.50 17.75
N ALA A 414 5.21 13.54 17.60
CA ALA A 414 5.61 14.94 17.69
C ALA A 414 5.99 15.37 19.13
N ALA A 415 5.66 14.58 20.16
CA ALA A 415 5.82 14.98 21.57
C ALA A 415 7.27 15.38 21.94
N GLY A 416 8.28 14.77 21.29
CA GLY A 416 9.69 15.14 21.46
C GLY A 416 9.99 16.56 20.96
N GLU A 417 9.58 16.88 19.75
CA GLU A 417 9.75 18.20 19.14
C GLU A 417 8.94 19.28 19.87
N ILE A 418 7.75 18.93 20.36
CA ILE A 418 6.94 19.83 21.19
C ILE A 418 7.63 20.08 22.52
N ALA A 419 8.30 19.09 23.12
CA ALA A 419 9.05 19.22 24.38
C ALA A 419 10.27 20.16 24.22
N THR A 420 10.94 20.11 23.07
CA THR A 420 12.06 21.03 22.77
C THR A 420 11.61 22.45 22.43
N GLY A 421 10.31 22.67 22.23
CA GLY A 421 9.75 23.99 21.97
C GLY A 421 9.73 24.39 20.51
N GLU A 422 9.74 23.40 19.60
CA GLU A 422 9.66 23.65 18.15
C GLU A 422 8.31 24.29 17.78
N GLU A 423 8.31 25.63 17.60
CA GLU A 423 7.08 26.43 17.42
C GLU A 423 6.27 25.99 16.22
N GLN A 424 6.92 25.57 15.12
CA GLN A 424 6.23 25.11 13.93
C GLN A 424 5.39 23.86 14.24
N VAL A 425 5.96 22.89 14.94
CA VAL A 425 5.26 21.65 15.30
C VAL A 425 4.15 21.92 16.32
N ILE A 426 4.41 22.79 17.30
CA ILE A 426 3.43 23.21 18.30
C ILE A 426 2.21 23.86 17.63
N SER A 427 2.44 24.78 16.70
CA SER A 427 1.36 25.48 15.98
C SER A 427 0.52 24.53 15.12
N LEU A 428 1.14 23.53 14.52
CA LEU A 428 0.46 22.58 13.63
C LEU A 428 -0.34 21.52 14.42
N ILE A 429 0.24 20.93 15.46
CA ILE A 429 -0.27 19.68 16.08
C ILE A 429 -0.45 19.80 17.59
N GLY A 430 0.13 20.81 18.24
CA GLY A 430 0.12 20.94 19.70
C GLY A 430 -1.27 20.86 20.35
N GLY A 431 -2.30 21.36 19.68
CA GLY A 431 -3.70 21.31 20.13
C GLY A 431 -4.43 20.00 19.91
N ALA A 432 -3.80 18.98 19.30
CA ALA A 432 -4.45 17.70 18.99
C ALA A 432 -5.03 16.97 20.21
N PRO A 433 -4.33 16.88 21.36
CA PRO A 433 -4.89 16.24 22.54
C PRO A 433 -6.15 16.89 23.07
N SER A 434 -6.25 18.23 22.99
CA SER A 434 -7.47 18.96 23.39
C SER A 434 -8.67 18.51 22.53
N LYS A 435 -8.50 18.37 21.21
CA LYS A 435 -9.57 17.91 20.30
C LYS A 435 -9.98 16.46 20.59
N ILE A 436 -9.03 15.61 20.97
CA ILE A 436 -9.31 14.23 21.34
C ILE A 436 -10.07 14.19 22.68
N LEU A 437 -9.56 14.85 23.71
CA LEU A 437 -10.15 14.85 25.06
C LEU A 437 -11.53 15.49 25.08
N ASP A 438 -11.78 16.50 24.26
CA ASP A 438 -13.08 17.14 24.13
C ASP A 438 -14.21 16.15 23.72
N THR A 439 -13.87 14.99 23.15
CA THR A 439 -14.88 13.96 22.80
C THR A 439 -15.52 13.32 24.03
N PHE A 440 -14.92 13.43 25.21
CA PHE A 440 -15.47 12.97 26.47
C PHE A 440 -16.85 13.56 26.76
N TYR A 441 -17.09 14.80 26.34
CA TYR A 441 -18.36 15.50 26.56
C TYR A 441 -19.52 14.97 25.70
N THR A 442 -19.27 14.04 24.78
CA THR A 442 -20.35 13.34 24.07
C THR A 442 -21.11 12.35 24.94
N ASN A 443 -20.54 11.99 26.11
CA ASN A 443 -21.10 11.06 27.09
C ASN A 443 -21.47 9.67 26.51
N ASP A 444 -20.68 9.19 25.56
CA ASP A 444 -20.82 7.92 24.89
C ASP A 444 -19.81 6.92 25.48
N MET A 445 -20.28 5.74 25.92
CA MET A 445 -19.42 4.71 26.52
C MET A 445 -18.34 4.20 25.55
N GLU A 446 -18.67 4.01 24.27
CA GLU A 446 -17.72 3.54 23.27
C GLU A 446 -16.62 4.57 23.04
N ILE A 447 -16.99 5.85 22.99
CA ILE A 447 -16.05 6.94 22.86
C ILE A 447 -15.13 7.02 24.08
N ASN A 448 -15.65 6.82 25.28
CA ASN A 448 -14.84 6.82 26.51
C ASN A 448 -13.80 5.69 26.52
N VAL A 449 -14.15 4.49 26.08
CA VAL A 449 -13.21 3.36 25.95
C VAL A 449 -12.15 3.66 24.88
N LEU A 450 -12.56 4.24 23.76
CA LEU A 450 -11.63 4.63 22.70
C LEU A 450 -10.67 5.73 23.19
N LEU A 451 -11.18 6.68 23.95
CA LEU A 451 -10.40 7.78 24.54
C LEU A 451 -9.34 7.26 25.51
N ASP A 452 -9.70 6.33 26.43
CA ASP A 452 -8.74 5.67 27.31
C ASP A 452 -7.64 4.96 26.50
N ARG A 453 -8.02 4.24 25.46
CA ARG A 453 -7.08 3.53 24.59
C ARG A 453 -6.12 4.50 23.89
N VAL A 454 -6.63 5.57 23.30
CA VAL A 454 -5.79 6.58 22.63
C VAL A 454 -4.88 7.30 23.64
N LEU A 455 -5.38 7.58 24.84
CA LEU A 455 -4.59 8.22 25.88
C LEU A 455 -3.39 7.37 26.30
N PHE A 456 -3.59 6.07 26.57
CA PHE A 456 -2.55 5.20 27.11
C PHE A 456 -1.76 4.38 26.07
N GLU A 457 -2.21 4.33 24.82
CA GLU A 457 -1.45 3.70 23.75
C GLU A 457 -0.65 4.72 22.90
N LEU A 458 -1.15 5.95 22.75
CA LEU A 458 -0.63 6.91 21.78
C LEU A 458 -0.15 8.22 22.40
N LEU A 459 -0.93 8.86 23.25
CA LEU A 459 -0.54 10.13 23.87
C LEU A 459 0.48 9.91 25.02
N LEU A 460 0.16 9.00 25.92
CA LEU A 460 0.98 8.62 27.05
C LEU A 460 1.24 7.10 27.05
N PRO A 461 1.96 6.56 26.05
CA PRO A 461 2.15 5.11 25.96
C PRO A 461 2.76 4.53 27.23
N LEU A 462 2.12 3.48 27.77
CA LEU A 462 2.63 2.77 28.95
C LEU A 462 3.98 2.09 28.68
N SER A 463 4.28 1.80 27.43
CA SER A 463 5.55 1.26 26.96
C SER A 463 6.68 2.31 26.81
N TYR A 464 6.41 3.58 27.10
CA TYR A 464 7.41 4.65 26.99
C TYR A 464 8.05 4.99 28.33
N PRO A 465 9.38 5.09 28.43
CA PRO A 465 10.35 4.60 27.46
C PRO A 465 10.38 3.07 27.46
N PRO A 466 10.82 2.40 26.36
CA PRO A 466 10.90 0.95 26.32
C PRO A 466 11.85 0.45 27.42
N ILE A 467 11.32 -0.36 28.34
CA ILE A 467 12.11 -0.99 29.40
C ILE A 467 12.94 -2.09 28.72
N LYS A 468 14.26 -1.91 28.63
CA LYS A 468 15.15 -3.02 28.26
C LYS A 468 15.02 -4.09 29.33
N SER A 469 14.36 -5.22 28.99
CA SER A 469 14.30 -6.38 29.87
C SER A 469 15.73 -6.84 30.15
N LYS A 470 16.17 -6.77 31.42
CA LYS A 470 17.40 -7.41 31.90
C LYS A 470 17.21 -8.93 31.72
N GLY A 471 17.70 -9.50 30.64
CA GLY A 471 17.77 -10.95 30.51
C GLY A 471 17.26 -11.52 29.20
N THR A 472 17.94 -11.27 28.13
CA THR A 472 18.13 -12.28 27.08
C THR A 472 19.53 -12.08 26.51
N LYS A 473 20.50 -12.68 27.19
CA LYS A 473 21.80 -12.94 26.57
C LYS A 473 21.53 -13.99 25.50
N THR A 474 21.21 -13.57 24.29
CA THR A 474 21.34 -14.41 23.13
C THR A 474 22.82 -14.65 22.91
N ALA A 475 23.26 -15.82 23.35
CA ALA A 475 24.55 -16.38 22.96
C ALA A 475 24.52 -16.59 21.44
N ILE A 476 25.07 -15.65 20.69
CA ILE A 476 25.53 -15.91 19.35
C ILE A 476 27.04 -15.82 19.43
N GLY A 477 27.65 -17.02 19.43
CA GLY A 477 29.06 -17.19 19.24
C GLY A 477 29.47 -16.71 17.86
N SER A 478 30.39 -15.77 17.81
CA SER A 478 31.33 -15.64 16.71
C SER A 478 32.67 -15.23 17.26
N SER A 479 33.55 -16.23 17.24
CA SER A 479 34.99 -16.01 17.37
C SER A 479 35.46 -15.03 16.30
N GLN A 480 35.98 -13.90 16.76
CA GLN A 480 37.13 -13.27 16.11
C GLN A 480 37.88 -12.43 17.13
N ARG A 481 39.02 -12.95 17.52
CA ARG A 481 40.11 -12.17 18.12
C ARG A 481 40.64 -11.25 17.03
N VAL A 482 40.88 -10.00 17.34
CA VAL A 482 42.06 -9.24 16.98
C VAL A 482 42.05 -7.88 17.73
N GLY A 483 43.15 -7.58 18.42
CA GLY A 483 43.77 -6.25 18.47
C GLY A 483 43.36 -5.31 19.59
N ASP A 484 44.22 -5.25 20.61
CA ASP A 484 44.41 -4.10 21.49
C ASP A 484 44.36 -2.76 20.74
N SER A 485 43.51 -1.87 21.20
CA SER A 485 43.81 -0.43 21.13
C SER A 485 43.07 0.27 22.27
N GLN A 486 43.82 0.84 23.14
CA GLN A 486 43.41 1.84 24.12
C GLN A 486 42.65 2.97 23.42
N ALA A 487 41.47 3.31 23.91
CA ALA A 487 40.94 4.67 23.81
C ALA A 487 39.75 4.89 24.74
N ASN A 488 39.92 5.82 25.61
CA ASN A 488 39.01 6.83 26.12
C ASN A 488 37.69 6.40 26.77
N GLY A 489 37.63 6.75 28.08
CA GLY A 489 36.45 6.74 28.91
C GLY A 489 35.23 7.40 28.27
N GLU A 490 34.39 6.59 27.66
CA GLU A 490 32.99 6.94 27.50
C GLU A 490 32.31 6.67 28.84
N THR A 491 31.92 7.74 29.48
CA THR A 491 31.04 7.74 30.65
C THR A 491 29.81 6.95 30.24
N GLU A 492 29.62 5.74 30.77
CA GLU A 492 28.37 4.99 30.62
C GLU A 492 27.23 5.89 31.09
N ALA A 493 26.52 6.49 30.15
CA ALA A 493 25.32 7.26 30.45
C ALA A 493 24.35 6.36 31.21
N GLN A 494 24.06 6.69 32.45
CA GLN A 494 23.07 5.98 33.24
C GLN A 494 21.77 5.83 32.41
N PRO A 495 21.12 4.66 32.46
CA PRO A 495 19.85 4.48 31.74
C PRO A 495 18.88 5.57 32.20
N PRO A 496 18.21 6.26 31.28
CA PRO A 496 17.33 7.37 31.61
C PRO A 496 16.25 6.89 32.59
N ASP A 497 15.97 7.70 33.63
CA ASP A 497 14.90 7.45 34.59
C ASP A 497 13.55 7.45 33.88
N ALA A 498 12.94 6.27 33.78
CA ALA A 498 11.68 6.05 33.10
C ALA A 498 10.53 6.90 33.68
N ASP A 499 10.50 7.08 34.99
CA ASP A 499 9.44 7.83 35.64
C ASP A 499 9.60 9.33 35.41
N ARG A 500 10.82 9.81 35.34
CA ARG A 500 11.12 11.18 34.97
C ARG A 500 10.67 11.47 33.54
N LEU A 501 11.02 10.60 32.57
CA LEU A 501 10.65 10.77 31.17
C LEU A 501 9.13 10.73 30.96
N ARG A 502 8.43 9.83 31.67
CA ARG A 502 6.97 9.79 31.67
C ARG A 502 6.36 11.05 32.25
N THR A 503 6.92 11.54 33.35
CA THR A 503 6.48 12.80 33.98
C THR A 503 6.68 13.98 33.01
N GLU A 504 7.84 14.09 32.39
CA GLU A 504 8.11 15.13 31.39
C GLU A 504 7.09 15.08 30.23
N ARG A 505 6.76 13.91 29.72
CA ARG A 505 5.75 13.74 28.67
C ARG A 505 4.34 14.14 29.12
N ILE A 506 3.96 13.82 30.35
CA ILE A 506 2.69 14.26 30.94
C ILE A 506 2.66 15.79 31.06
N LEU A 507 3.75 16.42 31.51
CA LEU A 507 3.85 17.86 31.61
C LEU A 507 3.73 18.56 30.25
N VAL A 508 4.38 18.00 29.21
CA VAL A 508 4.26 18.47 27.84
C VAL A 508 2.82 18.39 27.36
N LEU A 509 2.14 17.26 27.61
CA LEU A 509 0.73 17.10 27.27
C LEU A 509 -0.11 18.18 27.95
N VAL A 510 -0.05 18.27 29.27
CA VAL A 510 -0.89 19.17 30.07
C VAL A 510 -0.63 20.65 29.77
N LYS A 511 0.62 21.02 29.46
CA LYS A 511 1.00 22.39 29.05
C LYS A 511 0.20 22.88 27.83
N HIS A 512 -0.04 21.99 26.87
CA HIS A 512 -0.69 22.32 25.61
C HIS A 512 -2.20 22.01 25.56
N LEU A 513 -2.79 21.54 26.68
CA LEU A 513 -4.23 21.36 26.81
C LEU A 513 -4.94 22.70 27.07
N ASP A 514 -6.10 22.88 26.46
CA ASP A 514 -7.04 23.92 26.85
C ASP A 514 -7.73 23.60 28.19
N GLU A 515 -8.42 24.57 28.78
CA GLU A 515 -9.03 24.42 30.11
C GLU A 515 -10.11 23.32 30.18
N LYS A 516 -10.82 23.08 29.06
CA LYS A 516 -11.81 21.98 28.99
C LYS A 516 -11.13 20.63 29.02
N ALA A 517 -10.13 20.45 28.16
CA ALA A 517 -9.38 19.22 28.06
C ALA A 517 -8.58 18.92 29.34
N LYS A 518 -8.07 19.93 30.05
CA LYS A 518 -7.46 19.74 31.38
C LYS A 518 -8.44 19.11 32.36
N ARG A 519 -9.67 19.64 32.43
CA ARG A 519 -10.70 19.07 33.33
C ARG A 519 -10.99 17.62 32.98
N VAL A 520 -11.10 17.28 31.69
CA VAL A 520 -11.29 15.89 31.24
C VAL A 520 -10.12 15.03 31.63
N PHE A 521 -8.90 15.50 31.38
CA PHE A 521 -7.68 14.74 31.71
C PHE A 521 -7.65 14.37 33.20
N PHE A 522 -7.90 15.32 34.11
CA PHE A 522 -7.94 15.04 35.53
C PHE A 522 -9.12 14.15 35.94
N ALA A 523 -10.27 14.27 35.29
CA ALA A 523 -11.41 13.38 35.54
C ALA A 523 -11.11 11.94 35.13
N LEU A 524 -10.41 11.73 34.01
CA LEU A 524 -9.96 10.40 33.58
C LEU A 524 -8.95 9.79 34.57
N GLN A 525 -8.02 10.59 35.10
CA GLN A 525 -7.06 10.11 36.13
C GLN A 525 -7.78 9.69 37.42
N ALA A 526 -8.76 10.47 37.88
CA ALA A 526 -9.56 10.12 39.05
C ALA A 526 -10.35 8.82 38.86
N ARG A 527 -10.91 8.62 37.65
CA ARG A 527 -11.61 7.37 37.25
C ARG A 527 -10.66 6.17 37.29
N GLN A 528 -9.43 6.31 36.81
CA GLN A 528 -8.43 5.24 36.80
C GLN A 528 -8.11 4.76 38.23
N VAL A 529 -7.97 5.67 39.19
CA VAL A 529 -7.77 5.32 40.60
C VAL A 529 -8.94 4.51 41.15
N GLY A 530 -10.17 4.88 40.81
CA GLY A 530 -11.38 4.13 41.17
C GLY A 530 -11.39 2.72 40.62
N MET A 531 -11.10 2.59 39.30
CA MET A 531 -11.03 1.29 38.61
C MET A 531 -9.92 0.40 39.19
N ALA A 532 -8.75 0.95 39.49
CA ALA A 532 -7.65 0.21 40.13
C ALA A 532 -8.05 -0.39 41.49
N LYS A 533 -8.80 0.35 42.31
CA LYS A 533 -9.32 -0.16 43.62
C LYS A 533 -10.32 -1.31 43.40
N ILE A 534 -11.23 -1.18 42.42
CA ILE A 534 -12.21 -2.23 42.10
C ILE A 534 -11.48 -3.49 41.65
N LEU A 535 -10.51 -3.35 40.72
CA LEU A 535 -9.73 -4.46 40.22
C LEU A 535 -8.92 -5.15 41.30
N ALA A 536 -8.24 -4.38 42.16
CA ALA A 536 -7.51 -4.92 43.32
C ALA A 536 -8.42 -5.72 44.25
N THR A 537 -9.62 -5.21 44.52
CA THR A 537 -10.61 -5.92 45.34
C THR A 537 -11.08 -7.20 44.68
N PHE A 538 -11.31 -7.18 43.35
CA PHE A 538 -11.71 -8.36 42.57
C PHE A 538 -10.60 -9.43 42.60
N LEU A 539 -9.35 -9.05 42.30
CA LEU A 539 -8.22 -9.98 42.34
C LEU A 539 -8.05 -10.62 43.71
N LYS A 540 -8.15 -9.84 44.79
CA LYS A 540 -8.09 -10.38 46.15
C LYS A 540 -9.19 -11.42 46.39
N ARG A 541 -10.41 -11.17 45.96
CA ARG A 541 -11.51 -12.15 46.06
C ARG A 541 -11.25 -13.42 45.26
N CYS A 542 -10.65 -13.31 44.07
CA CYS A 542 -10.24 -14.46 43.28
C CYS A 542 -9.15 -15.28 43.99
N GLU A 543 -8.18 -14.63 44.62
CA GLU A 543 -7.13 -15.27 45.43
C GLU A 543 -7.74 -16.01 46.63
N ASP A 544 -8.61 -15.33 47.39
CA ASP A 544 -9.34 -15.92 48.51
C ASP A 544 -10.17 -17.14 48.09
N PHE A 545 -10.82 -17.09 46.95
CA PHE A 545 -11.59 -18.20 46.41
C PHE A 545 -10.70 -19.39 46.00
N ASN A 546 -9.57 -19.15 45.32
CA ASN A 546 -8.62 -20.19 44.93
C ASN A 546 -7.97 -20.86 46.16
N VAL A 547 -7.63 -20.09 47.18
CA VAL A 547 -7.11 -20.63 48.46
C VAL A 547 -8.17 -21.53 49.12
N SER A 548 -9.42 -21.09 49.14
CA SER A 548 -10.53 -21.89 49.70
C SER A 548 -10.76 -23.20 48.94
N GLN A 549 -10.65 -23.19 47.61
CA GLN A 549 -10.76 -24.38 46.79
C GLN A 549 -9.60 -25.37 47.02
N ASN A 550 -8.37 -24.87 47.15
CA ASN A 550 -7.21 -25.70 47.44
C ASN A 550 -7.31 -26.38 48.81
N ILE A 551 -7.81 -25.67 49.83
CA ILE A 551 -8.07 -26.23 51.17
C ILE A 551 -9.13 -27.34 51.11
N LEU A 552 -10.18 -27.18 50.31
CA LEU A 552 -11.20 -28.19 50.10
C LEU A 552 -10.71 -29.40 49.32
N SER A 553 -9.79 -29.24 48.38
CA SER A 553 -9.16 -30.36 47.65
C SER A 553 -8.16 -31.15 48.49
N ASP A 554 -7.53 -30.51 49.49
CA ASP A 554 -6.60 -31.17 50.41
C ASP A 554 -7.31 -31.90 51.56
N LEU A 555 -8.58 -31.65 51.77
CA LEU A 555 -9.43 -32.29 52.78
C LEU A 555 -10.31 -33.44 52.27
N GLY A 556 -10.27 -33.71 50.96
CA GLY A 556 -10.98 -34.81 50.27
C GLY A 556 -10.03 -35.87 49.75
#